data_3ba54bfedb32975ee6e7ebd462d628db
#
_entry.id   3ba54bfedb32975ee6e7ebd462d628db
#
_cell.length_a   1.000
_cell.length_b   1.000
_cell.length_c   1.000
_cell.angle_alpha   90.00
_cell.angle_beta   90.00
_cell.angle_gamma   90.00
#
_symmetry.space_group_name_H-M   'P 1'
#
loop_
_entity.id
_entity.type
_entity.pdbx_description
1 polymer ?
#
loop_
_entity_poly.entity_id
_entity_poly.type
_entity_poly.pdbx_seq_one_letter_code
_entity_poly.pdbx_strand_id
1 'polypeptide(L)'
;VKVTVLLEELLAAGHAGAEYDAWLINIGSGDQFGSGFVGANPNSKIPALVDRSGPVPQRVFESGAILLYLAEKFGAFLPTDPAKRAEALSWLFWQMGSAPYLGGGFGHFYAYAPFKIEYCVDRFAMEVKRQMDVLDRNLADREYMAGDEYSIADISIWPWYGALAMGLIYEAGEFLDVASYKNVQRWTKQIAARPAAQRGRMVNRVMGDPATCLPERHDAGDFETRTLEKLVAAGEWPKAG
;
A
#
# COMPACT_ATOMS: atom_id res chain seq x y z
N VAL A 1 0.83 -1.36 -3.65
CA VAL A 1 1.71 -0.43 -2.91
C VAL A 1 2.29 -1.08 -1.64
N LYS A 2 1.50 -1.59 -0.69
CA LYS A 2 2.03 -2.16 0.58
C LYS A 2 3.14 -3.19 0.35
N VAL A 3 2.86 -4.21 -0.46
CA VAL A 3 3.79 -5.32 -0.76
C VAL A 3 5.02 -4.82 -1.52
N THR A 4 4.82 -3.99 -2.53
CA THR A 4 5.90 -3.45 -3.35
C THR A 4 6.81 -2.49 -2.56
N VAL A 5 6.26 -1.70 -1.62
CA VAL A 5 7.06 -0.90 -0.69
C VAL A 5 7.93 -1.80 0.18
N LEU A 6 7.37 -2.87 0.79
CA LEU A 6 8.19 -3.79 1.60
C LEU A 6 9.29 -4.47 0.79
N LEU A 7 8.99 -4.92 -0.44
CA LEU A 7 10.00 -5.55 -1.29
C LEU A 7 11.13 -4.58 -1.67
N GLU A 8 10.80 -3.34 -2.03
CA GLU A 8 11.82 -2.31 -2.29
C GLU A 8 12.63 -1.93 -1.03
N GLU A 9 12.00 -1.90 0.14
CA GLU A 9 12.70 -1.69 1.41
C GLU A 9 13.63 -2.86 1.76
N LEU A 10 13.22 -4.10 1.50
CA LEU A 10 14.06 -5.29 1.67
C LEU A 10 15.27 -5.25 0.73
N LEU A 11 15.07 -4.91 -0.54
CA LEU A 11 16.17 -4.74 -1.50
C LEU A 11 17.13 -3.62 -1.07
N ALA A 12 16.61 -2.49 -0.61
CA ALA A 12 17.42 -1.39 -0.12
C ALA A 12 18.21 -1.75 1.17
N ALA A 13 17.68 -2.68 1.97
CA ALA A 13 18.36 -3.24 3.15
C ALA A 13 19.38 -4.35 2.80
N GLY A 14 19.57 -4.67 1.52
CA GLY A 14 20.57 -5.65 1.06
C GLY A 14 20.05 -7.09 0.94
N HIS A 15 18.75 -7.33 1.06
CA HIS A 15 18.15 -8.65 0.88
C HIS A 15 17.94 -8.96 -0.62
N ALA A 16 19.00 -9.33 -1.35
CA ALA A 16 18.90 -9.62 -2.79
C ALA A 16 17.85 -10.70 -3.15
N GLY A 17 17.55 -11.63 -2.24
CA GLY A 17 16.50 -12.63 -2.42
C GLY A 17 15.07 -12.07 -2.41
N ALA A 18 14.89 -10.75 -2.15
CA ALA A 18 13.62 -10.06 -2.25
C ALA A 18 13.31 -9.55 -3.68
N GLU A 19 14.15 -9.86 -4.67
CA GLU A 19 13.88 -9.52 -6.08
C GLU A 19 12.55 -10.13 -6.53
N TYR A 20 11.79 -9.39 -7.33
CA TYR A 20 10.39 -9.74 -7.64
C TYR A 20 9.93 -9.28 -9.01
N ASP A 21 8.97 -10.01 -9.56
CA ASP A 21 8.13 -9.60 -10.67
C ASP A 21 6.80 -9.04 -10.16
N ALA A 22 6.36 -7.91 -10.70
CA ALA A 22 5.06 -7.33 -10.39
C ALA A 22 4.23 -7.19 -11.68
N TRP A 23 3.19 -8.01 -11.78
CA TRP A 23 2.25 -8.00 -12.88
C TRP A 23 1.06 -7.11 -12.56
N LEU A 24 0.64 -6.31 -13.54
CA LEU A 24 -0.56 -5.48 -13.40
C LEU A 24 -1.81 -6.35 -13.54
N ILE A 25 -2.68 -6.30 -12.55
CA ILE A 25 -4.04 -6.83 -12.61
C ILE A 25 -4.99 -5.64 -12.76
N ASN A 26 -5.57 -5.50 -13.93
CA ASN A 26 -6.51 -4.41 -14.20
C ASN A 26 -7.88 -4.73 -13.60
N ILE A 27 -8.13 -4.21 -12.40
CA ILE A 27 -9.41 -4.40 -11.70
C ILE A 27 -10.59 -3.71 -12.41
N GLY A 28 -10.31 -2.70 -13.24
CA GLY A 28 -11.33 -2.00 -14.03
C GLY A 28 -11.90 -2.87 -15.17
N SER A 29 -11.08 -3.79 -15.73
CA SER A 29 -11.51 -4.79 -16.73
C SER A 29 -11.94 -6.12 -16.14
N GLY A 30 -11.82 -6.30 -14.81
CA GLY A 30 -12.25 -7.53 -14.15
C GLY A 30 -11.21 -8.66 -14.15
N ASP A 31 -9.92 -8.36 -14.44
CA ASP A 31 -8.85 -9.37 -14.50
C ASP A 31 -8.72 -10.18 -13.21
N GLN A 32 -9.08 -9.61 -12.07
CA GLN A 32 -9.05 -10.28 -10.77
C GLN A 32 -10.00 -11.49 -10.67
N PHE A 33 -10.96 -11.60 -11.59
CA PHE A 33 -11.89 -12.74 -11.66
C PHE A 33 -11.43 -13.80 -12.67
N GLY A 34 -10.35 -13.55 -13.40
CA GLY A 34 -9.75 -14.51 -14.33
C GLY A 34 -9.16 -15.72 -13.59
N SER A 35 -9.20 -16.89 -14.24
CA SER A 35 -8.82 -18.18 -13.66
C SER A 35 -7.36 -18.18 -13.11
N GLY A 36 -6.45 -17.50 -13.79
CA GLY A 36 -5.05 -17.40 -13.35
C GLY A 36 -4.90 -16.65 -12.02
N PHE A 37 -5.57 -15.51 -11.87
CA PHE A 37 -5.50 -14.72 -10.65
C PHE A 37 -6.29 -15.36 -9.49
N VAL A 38 -7.45 -15.95 -9.76
CA VAL A 38 -8.24 -16.67 -8.74
C VAL A 38 -7.44 -17.84 -8.15
N GLY A 39 -6.57 -18.48 -8.96
CA GLY A 39 -5.62 -19.49 -8.47
C GLY A 39 -4.61 -18.92 -7.45
N ALA A 40 -4.18 -17.66 -7.62
CA ALA A 40 -3.31 -16.97 -6.68
C ALA A 40 -4.06 -16.39 -5.47
N ASN A 41 -5.27 -15.84 -5.68
CA ASN A 41 -6.12 -15.33 -4.60
C ASN A 41 -7.58 -15.73 -4.79
N PRO A 42 -8.11 -16.66 -3.98
CA PRO A 42 -9.51 -17.10 -4.09
C PRO A 42 -10.53 -16.01 -3.73
N ASN A 43 -10.09 -14.92 -3.06
CA ASN A 43 -10.92 -13.75 -2.75
C ASN A 43 -11.01 -12.75 -3.91
N SER A 44 -10.33 -12.99 -5.04
CA SER A 44 -10.34 -12.11 -6.23
C SER A 44 -10.00 -10.66 -5.93
N LYS A 45 -9.04 -10.42 -5.00
CA LYS A 45 -8.56 -9.08 -4.63
C LYS A 45 -7.04 -8.99 -4.72
N ILE A 46 -6.54 -7.89 -5.26
CA ILE A 46 -5.12 -7.55 -5.19
C ILE A 46 -4.75 -7.07 -3.78
N PRO A 47 -3.54 -7.35 -3.28
CA PRO A 47 -2.47 -8.12 -3.93
C PRO A 47 -2.57 -9.63 -3.70
N ALA A 48 -1.81 -10.39 -4.49
CA ALA A 48 -1.46 -11.78 -4.25
C ALA A 48 0.05 -11.96 -4.48
N LEU A 49 0.67 -12.89 -3.77
CA LEU A 49 2.08 -13.25 -3.91
C LEU A 49 2.20 -14.76 -4.19
N VAL A 50 3.07 -15.11 -5.13
CA VAL A 50 3.54 -16.48 -5.32
C VAL A 50 5.06 -16.48 -5.15
N ASP A 51 5.53 -16.98 -4.03
CA ASP A 51 6.95 -17.16 -3.75
C ASP A 51 7.44 -18.44 -4.41
N ARG A 52 8.40 -18.30 -5.34
CA ARG A 52 9.00 -19.40 -6.09
C ARG A 52 10.44 -19.67 -5.68
N SER A 53 10.91 -19.10 -4.58
CA SER A 53 12.29 -19.29 -4.10
C SER A 53 12.55 -20.67 -3.48
N GLY A 54 11.50 -21.39 -3.09
CA GLY A 54 11.57 -22.74 -2.56
C GLY A 54 11.30 -23.81 -3.63
N PRO A 55 11.44 -25.10 -3.27
CA PRO A 55 11.20 -26.22 -4.19
C PRO A 55 9.74 -26.37 -4.61
N VAL A 56 8.82 -25.83 -3.81
CA VAL A 56 7.39 -25.78 -4.10
C VAL A 56 6.92 -24.32 -3.97
N PRO A 57 6.25 -23.78 -5.01
CA PRO A 57 5.75 -22.42 -4.97
C PRO A 57 4.78 -22.20 -3.78
N GLN A 58 5.03 -21.17 -3.00
CA GLN A 58 4.18 -20.78 -1.87
C GLN A 58 3.27 -19.63 -2.26
N ARG A 59 1.97 -19.87 -2.25
CA ARG A 59 0.94 -18.84 -2.43
C ARG A 59 0.66 -18.15 -1.11
N VAL A 60 0.64 -16.81 -1.13
CA VAL A 60 0.20 -15.97 -0.01
C VAL A 60 -0.73 -14.89 -0.54
N PHE A 61 -1.88 -14.72 0.08
CA PHE A 61 -2.84 -13.66 -0.22
C PHE A 61 -3.25 -12.94 1.07
N GLU A 62 -3.97 -11.82 0.98
CA GLU A 62 -4.17 -10.78 1.97
C GLU A 62 -2.89 -9.96 2.24
N SER A 63 -2.99 -8.64 2.05
CA SER A 63 -1.81 -7.77 2.14
C SER A 63 -1.10 -7.85 3.49
N GLY A 64 -1.83 -8.01 4.59
CA GLY A 64 -1.24 -8.17 5.92
C GLY A 64 -0.48 -9.48 6.07
N ALA A 65 -1.04 -10.59 5.56
CA ALA A 65 -0.38 -11.89 5.57
C ALA A 65 0.89 -11.88 4.70
N ILE A 66 0.85 -11.22 3.54
CA ILE A 66 2.03 -11.07 2.68
C ILE A 66 3.14 -10.27 3.38
N LEU A 67 2.79 -9.14 4.03
CA LEU A 67 3.76 -8.33 4.77
C LEU A 67 4.40 -9.14 5.91
N LEU A 68 3.60 -9.85 6.69
CA LEU A 68 4.10 -10.69 7.78
C LEU A 68 5.01 -11.81 7.26
N TYR A 69 4.56 -12.53 6.22
CA TYR A 69 5.32 -13.60 5.59
C TYR A 69 6.71 -13.13 5.11
N LEU A 70 6.75 -12.00 4.40
CA LEU A 70 8.01 -11.45 3.88
C LEU A 70 8.91 -10.95 5.01
N ALA A 71 8.36 -10.27 6.02
CA ALA A 71 9.12 -9.79 7.16
C ALA A 71 9.76 -10.95 7.96
N GLU A 72 9.04 -12.04 8.16
CA GLU A 72 9.55 -13.25 8.82
C GLU A 72 10.60 -13.97 7.94
N LYS A 73 10.32 -14.12 6.64
CA LYS A 73 11.23 -14.78 5.71
C LYS A 73 12.60 -14.11 5.65
N PHE A 74 12.64 -12.78 5.67
CA PHE A 74 13.87 -12.00 5.58
C PHE A 74 14.42 -11.55 6.94
N GLY A 75 13.68 -11.73 8.04
CA GLY A 75 14.08 -11.29 9.37
C GLY A 75 14.21 -9.76 9.49
N ALA A 76 13.39 -8.99 8.77
CA ALA A 76 13.49 -7.54 8.69
C ALA A 76 12.12 -6.86 8.78
N PHE A 77 12.09 -5.58 9.22
CA PHE A 77 10.89 -4.76 9.36
C PHE A 77 9.82 -5.32 10.31
N LEU A 78 10.19 -6.27 11.17
CA LEU A 78 9.36 -6.79 12.24
C LEU A 78 10.24 -7.04 13.47
N PRO A 79 9.99 -6.39 14.61
CA PRO A 79 10.78 -6.58 15.82
C PRO A 79 10.83 -8.05 16.27
N THR A 80 11.97 -8.47 16.79
CA THR A 80 12.15 -9.81 17.38
C THR A 80 11.79 -9.84 18.87
N ASP A 81 11.87 -8.70 19.57
CA ASP A 81 11.40 -8.58 20.94
C ASP A 81 9.89 -8.87 21.00
N PRO A 82 9.42 -9.77 21.88
CA PRO A 82 8.01 -10.18 21.88
C PRO A 82 7.01 -9.05 22.12
N ALA A 83 7.36 -8.05 22.96
CA ALA A 83 6.45 -6.95 23.28
C ALA A 83 6.36 -5.96 22.09
N LYS A 84 7.50 -5.58 21.51
CA LYS A 84 7.55 -4.72 20.31
C LYS A 84 6.91 -5.40 19.11
N ARG A 85 7.11 -6.71 18.96
CA ARG A 85 6.47 -7.51 17.92
C ARG A 85 4.95 -7.52 18.06
N ALA A 86 4.44 -7.71 19.28
CA ALA A 86 3.01 -7.67 19.55
C ALA A 86 2.40 -6.31 19.19
N GLU A 87 3.10 -5.21 19.53
CA GLU A 87 2.69 -3.85 19.17
C GLU A 87 2.63 -3.68 17.63
N ALA A 88 3.68 -4.07 16.91
CA ALA A 88 3.71 -3.99 15.45
C ALA A 88 2.60 -4.80 14.78
N LEU A 89 2.32 -6.00 15.28
CA LEU A 89 1.23 -6.85 14.79
C LEU A 89 -0.14 -6.26 15.12
N SER A 90 -0.31 -5.65 16.29
CA SER A 90 -1.56 -4.97 16.65
C SER A 90 -1.90 -3.86 15.64
N TRP A 91 -0.93 -3.04 15.27
CA TRP A 91 -1.11 -2.00 14.26
C TRP A 91 -1.31 -2.56 12.84
N LEU A 92 -0.63 -3.66 12.49
CA LEU A 92 -0.86 -4.36 11.23
C LEU A 92 -2.31 -4.85 11.13
N PHE A 93 -2.82 -5.53 12.16
CA PHE A 93 -4.20 -6.02 12.17
C PHE A 93 -5.23 -4.90 12.31
N TRP A 94 -4.91 -3.83 13.06
CA TRP A 94 -5.75 -2.63 13.08
C TRP A 94 -5.97 -2.08 11.68
N GLN A 95 -4.90 -2.00 10.86
CA GLN A 95 -5.01 -1.52 9.49
C GLN A 95 -5.89 -2.44 8.63
N MET A 96 -5.76 -3.77 8.77
CA MET A 96 -6.59 -4.71 8.01
C MET A 96 -8.09 -4.56 8.33
N GLY A 97 -8.43 -4.30 9.58
CA GLY A 97 -9.81 -4.10 10.00
C GLY A 97 -10.35 -2.69 9.74
N SER A 98 -9.48 -1.66 9.68
CA SER A 98 -9.88 -0.24 9.62
C SER A 98 -9.88 0.34 8.20
N ALA A 99 -8.91 -0.03 7.35
CA ALA A 99 -8.82 0.51 5.99
C ALA A 99 -10.06 0.29 5.11
N PRO A 100 -10.85 -0.78 5.26
CA PRO A 100 -12.11 -0.93 4.51
C PRO A 100 -13.10 0.22 4.74
N TYR A 101 -13.11 0.84 5.92
CA TYR A 101 -13.95 2.01 6.19
C TYR A 101 -13.49 3.24 5.41
N LEU A 102 -12.18 3.43 5.26
CA LEU A 102 -11.62 4.49 4.44
C LEU A 102 -11.84 4.22 2.94
N GLY A 103 -11.46 3.02 2.46
CA GLY A 103 -11.51 2.69 1.03
C GLY A 103 -12.92 2.35 0.55
N GLY A 104 -13.50 1.26 1.07
CA GLY A 104 -14.80 0.74 0.63
C GLY A 104 -15.99 1.51 1.21
N GLY A 105 -15.81 2.16 2.36
CA GLY A 105 -16.84 3.01 2.97
C GLY A 105 -16.74 4.45 2.46
N PHE A 106 -15.89 5.27 3.09
CA PHE A 106 -15.79 6.69 2.78
C PHE A 106 -15.47 6.96 1.31
N GLY A 107 -14.43 6.36 0.77
CA GLY A 107 -14.01 6.58 -0.61
C GLY A 107 -15.10 6.24 -1.62
N HIS A 108 -15.84 5.14 -1.39
CA HIS A 108 -16.95 4.77 -2.26
C HIS A 108 -18.05 5.84 -2.25
N PHE A 109 -18.59 6.19 -1.09
CA PHE A 109 -19.73 7.11 -1.00
C PHE A 109 -19.37 8.57 -1.24
N TYR A 110 -18.13 8.97 -0.92
CA TYR A 110 -17.69 10.35 -1.15
C TYR A 110 -17.26 10.60 -2.61
N ALA A 111 -16.50 9.68 -3.23
CA ALA A 111 -15.88 9.92 -4.53
C ALA A 111 -16.51 9.13 -5.68
N TYR A 112 -16.96 7.89 -5.47
CA TYR A 112 -17.28 6.96 -6.57
C TYR A 112 -18.76 6.65 -6.72
N ALA A 113 -19.59 6.80 -5.68
CA ALA A 113 -21.03 6.51 -5.78
C ALA A 113 -21.69 7.41 -6.85
N PRO A 114 -22.59 6.85 -7.69
CA PRO A 114 -23.20 7.60 -8.78
C PRO A 114 -24.17 8.69 -8.30
N PHE A 115 -24.54 8.66 -7.02
CA PHE A 115 -25.33 9.69 -6.34
C PHE A 115 -24.91 9.83 -4.89
N LYS A 116 -25.10 11.03 -4.33
CA LYS A 116 -24.72 11.32 -2.95
C LYS A 116 -25.78 10.80 -1.97
N ILE A 117 -25.33 10.07 -0.95
CA ILE A 117 -26.12 9.66 0.20
C ILE A 117 -25.46 10.32 1.42
N GLU A 118 -25.95 11.49 1.81
CA GLU A 118 -25.36 12.34 2.84
C GLU A 118 -25.09 11.55 4.13
N TYR A 119 -26.06 10.79 4.62
CA TYR A 119 -25.90 9.97 5.81
C TYR A 119 -24.72 8.97 5.70
N CYS A 120 -24.51 8.34 4.55
CA CYS A 120 -23.40 7.42 4.35
C CYS A 120 -22.06 8.16 4.33
N VAL A 121 -22.00 9.32 3.65
CA VAL A 121 -20.80 10.15 3.62
C VAL A 121 -20.42 10.58 5.03
N ASP A 122 -21.36 11.11 5.80
CA ASP A 122 -21.13 11.60 7.16
C ASP A 122 -20.74 10.48 8.12
N ARG A 123 -21.43 9.33 8.04
CA ARG A 123 -21.14 8.18 8.89
C ARG A 123 -19.72 7.66 8.68
N PHE A 124 -19.30 7.54 7.43
CA PHE A 124 -17.95 7.07 7.10
C PHE A 124 -16.88 8.15 7.31
N ALA A 125 -17.18 9.42 7.07
CA ALA A 125 -16.28 10.53 7.38
C ALA A 125 -15.97 10.59 8.89
N MET A 126 -16.99 10.42 9.75
CA MET A 126 -16.80 10.37 11.19
C MET A 126 -15.86 9.22 11.59
N GLU A 127 -16.00 8.04 10.99
CA GLU A 127 -15.11 6.90 11.27
C GLU A 127 -13.68 7.17 10.78
N VAL A 128 -13.50 7.74 9.58
CA VAL A 128 -12.17 8.10 9.07
C VAL A 128 -11.49 9.15 9.94
N LYS A 129 -12.21 10.17 10.38
CA LYS A 129 -11.69 11.19 11.32
C LYS A 129 -11.28 10.55 12.65
N ARG A 130 -12.08 9.63 13.19
CA ARG A 130 -11.71 8.86 14.39
C ARG A 130 -10.42 8.05 14.18
N GLN A 131 -10.27 7.40 13.03
CA GLN A 131 -9.07 6.64 12.70
C GLN A 131 -7.84 7.56 12.58
N MET A 132 -7.97 8.70 11.89
CA MET A 132 -6.91 9.71 11.80
C MET A 132 -6.48 10.24 13.17
N ASP A 133 -7.44 10.50 14.07
CA ASP A 133 -7.17 10.93 15.44
C ASP A 133 -6.44 9.85 16.26
N VAL A 134 -6.79 8.57 16.10
CA VAL A 134 -6.08 7.45 16.73
C VAL A 134 -4.60 7.41 16.26
N LEU A 135 -4.36 7.55 14.96
CA LEU A 135 -3.00 7.58 14.41
C LEU A 135 -2.22 8.81 14.92
N ASP A 136 -2.86 9.99 14.90
CA ASP A 136 -2.19 11.25 15.29
C ASP A 136 -1.77 11.23 16.75
N ARG A 137 -2.66 10.77 17.64
CA ARG A 137 -2.35 10.61 19.07
C ARG A 137 -1.25 9.58 19.33
N ASN A 138 -1.25 8.45 18.62
CA ASN A 138 -0.22 7.44 18.76
C ASN A 138 1.16 7.94 18.31
N LEU A 139 1.19 8.78 17.28
CA LEU A 139 2.42 9.35 16.72
C LEU A 139 2.90 10.61 17.46
N ALA A 140 2.22 11.07 18.51
CA ALA A 140 2.59 12.29 19.23
C ALA A 140 3.94 12.17 19.93
N ASP A 141 4.25 10.99 20.46
CA ASP A 141 5.48 10.66 21.20
C ASP A 141 6.28 9.51 20.58
N ARG A 142 5.91 9.08 19.38
CA ARG A 142 6.54 7.96 18.65
C ARG A 142 7.00 8.40 17.27
N GLU A 143 8.14 7.89 16.85
CA GLU A 143 8.64 8.17 15.50
C GLU A 143 7.84 7.42 14.44
N TYR A 144 7.55 6.14 14.71
CA TYR A 144 6.79 5.23 13.86
C TYR A 144 5.63 4.59 14.63
N MET A 145 4.76 3.88 13.91
CA MET A 145 3.52 3.34 14.47
C MET A 145 3.73 2.41 15.67
N ALA A 146 4.77 1.58 15.63
CA ALA A 146 5.07 0.62 16.69
C ALA A 146 6.18 1.08 17.65
N GLY A 147 6.64 2.34 17.57
CA GLY A 147 7.68 2.91 18.40
C GLY A 147 8.75 3.64 17.59
N ASP A 148 10.03 3.34 17.86
CA ASP A 148 11.16 4.05 17.27
C ASP A 148 11.67 3.44 15.96
N GLU A 149 11.16 2.27 15.58
CA GLU A 149 11.63 1.52 14.41
C GLU A 149 10.56 1.42 13.33
N TYR A 150 10.97 1.74 12.08
CA TYR A 150 10.13 1.56 10.89
C TYR A 150 9.83 0.07 10.66
N SER A 151 8.57 -0.27 10.50
CA SER A 151 8.12 -1.67 10.46
C SER A 151 6.99 -1.92 9.47
N ILE A 152 6.57 -3.18 9.35
CA ILE A 152 5.39 -3.56 8.55
C ILE A 152 4.10 -2.89 9.03
N ALA A 153 4.03 -2.39 10.26
CA ALA A 153 2.92 -1.56 10.73
C ALA A 153 2.82 -0.28 9.90
N ASP A 154 3.92 0.44 9.77
CA ASP A 154 4.01 1.67 8.97
C ASP A 154 3.76 1.40 7.49
N ILE A 155 4.41 0.37 6.94
CA ILE A 155 4.29 -0.05 5.55
C ILE A 155 2.84 -0.42 5.21
N SER A 156 2.08 -0.96 6.15
CA SER A 156 0.67 -1.30 5.95
C SER A 156 -0.25 -0.09 5.97
N ILE A 157 0.00 0.87 6.87
CA ILE A 157 -0.87 2.01 7.15
C ILE A 157 -0.64 3.16 6.15
N TRP A 158 0.62 3.47 5.86
CA TRP A 158 1.02 4.61 5.04
C TRP A 158 0.37 4.67 3.64
N PRO A 159 0.21 3.58 2.86
CA PRO A 159 -0.41 3.66 1.54
C PRO A 159 -1.84 4.18 1.52
N TRP A 160 -2.57 4.06 2.62
CA TRP A 160 -3.94 4.55 2.77
C TRP A 160 -4.00 5.90 3.49
N TYR A 161 -3.57 5.94 4.74
CA TYR A 161 -3.70 7.14 5.59
C TYR A 161 -2.67 8.21 5.22
N GLY A 162 -1.47 7.81 4.81
CA GLY A 162 -0.48 8.73 4.26
C GLY A 162 -0.91 9.30 2.90
N ALA A 163 -1.52 8.48 2.02
CA ALA A 163 -2.07 8.97 0.77
C ALA A 163 -3.21 9.98 0.98
N LEU A 164 -4.07 9.73 1.97
CA LEU A 164 -5.12 10.67 2.37
C LEU A 164 -4.50 11.98 2.90
N ALA A 165 -3.52 11.88 3.80
CA ALA A 165 -2.83 13.04 4.38
C ALA A 165 -2.10 13.89 3.34
N MET A 166 -1.61 13.27 2.25
CA MET A 166 -0.97 13.96 1.12
C MET A 166 -1.96 14.49 0.07
N GLY A 167 -3.27 14.29 0.24
CA GLY A 167 -4.28 14.69 -0.73
C GLY A 167 -4.29 13.88 -2.04
N LEU A 168 -3.74 12.66 -2.03
CA LEU A 168 -3.56 11.84 -3.23
C LEU A 168 -4.76 10.93 -3.53
N ILE A 169 -5.73 10.87 -2.62
CA ILE A 169 -6.95 10.07 -2.80
C ILE A 169 -8.17 10.90 -2.42
N TYR A 170 -9.24 10.74 -3.19
CA TYR A 170 -10.61 11.26 -2.98
C TYR A 170 -10.78 12.78 -3.01
N GLU A 171 -9.70 13.60 -3.11
CA GLU A 171 -9.74 15.07 -2.99
C GLU A 171 -10.45 15.54 -1.70
N ALA A 172 -10.36 14.75 -0.63
CA ALA A 172 -11.11 14.94 0.62
C ALA A 172 -10.30 15.62 1.73
N GLY A 173 -9.12 16.17 1.39
CA GLY A 173 -8.20 16.72 2.39
C GLY A 173 -8.81 17.85 3.24
N GLU A 174 -9.53 18.76 2.61
CA GLU A 174 -10.23 19.86 3.29
C GLU A 174 -11.45 19.33 4.08
N PHE A 175 -12.28 18.52 3.46
CA PHE A 175 -13.48 17.95 4.09
C PHE A 175 -13.17 17.15 5.36
N LEU A 176 -12.07 16.39 5.34
CA LEU A 176 -11.63 15.60 6.49
C LEU A 176 -10.69 16.37 7.42
N ASP A 177 -10.32 17.62 7.07
CA ASP A 177 -9.36 18.44 7.81
C ASP A 177 -8.02 17.71 8.08
N VAL A 178 -7.49 17.06 7.06
CA VAL A 178 -6.27 16.22 7.21
C VAL A 178 -5.05 17.03 7.64
N ALA A 179 -5.04 18.33 7.41
CA ALA A 179 -3.96 19.22 7.80
C ALA A 179 -3.86 19.42 9.33
N SER A 180 -4.92 19.16 10.08
CA SER A 180 -4.94 19.28 11.55
C SER A 180 -4.18 18.16 12.25
N TYR A 181 -4.03 16.98 11.63
CA TYR A 181 -3.34 15.81 12.18
C TYR A 181 -1.82 15.94 12.00
N LYS A 182 -1.17 16.76 12.83
CA LYS A 182 0.24 17.18 12.65
C LYS A 182 1.24 16.04 12.74
N ASN A 183 1.00 15.06 13.59
CA ASN A 183 1.88 13.91 13.76
C ASN A 183 1.76 12.95 12.58
N VAL A 184 0.55 12.73 12.07
CA VAL A 184 0.32 11.97 10.83
C VAL A 184 1.01 12.67 9.66
N GLN A 185 0.93 14.01 9.55
CA GLN A 185 1.60 14.79 8.49
C GLN A 185 3.12 14.63 8.55
N ARG A 186 3.72 14.69 9.75
CA ARG A 186 5.16 14.47 9.96
C ARG A 186 5.56 13.06 9.51
N TRP A 187 4.93 12.05 10.07
CA TRP A 187 5.17 10.64 9.77
C TRP A 187 5.00 10.31 8.29
N THR A 188 3.94 10.83 7.67
CA THR A 188 3.69 10.65 6.24
C THR A 188 4.82 11.19 5.38
N LYS A 189 5.32 12.40 5.67
CA LYS A 189 6.44 13.01 4.94
C LYS A 189 7.75 12.25 5.14
N GLN A 190 7.99 11.76 6.35
CA GLN A 190 9.16 10.97 6.69
C GLN A 190 9.22 9.67 5.85
N ILE A 191 8.10 8.95 5.71
CA ILE A 191 8.05 7.74 4.88
C ILE A 191 8.10 8.09 3.40
N ALA A 192 7.40 9.15 2.95
CA ALA A 192 7.43 9.60 1.57
C ALA A 192 8.83 10.00 1.08
N ALA A 193 9.72 10.41 1.98
CA ALA A 193 11.10 10.75 1.66
C ALA A 193 12.02 9.52 1.46
N ARG A 194 11.57 8.31 1.82
CA ARG A 194 12.34 7.08 1.65
C ARG A 194 12.38 6.67 0.18
N PRO A 195 13.57 6.49 -0.43
CA PRO A 195 13.66 6.11 -1.85
C PRO A 195 12.95 4.79 -2.18
N ALA A 196 13.02 3.81 -1.27
CA ALA A 196 12.33 2.53 -1.45
C ALA A 196 10.80 2.68 -1.43
N ALA A 197 10.26 3.52 -0.54
CA ALA A 197 8.83 3.81 -0.51
C ALA A 197 8.36 4.53 -1.79
N GLN A 198 9.18 5.43 -2.34
CA GLN A 198 8.92 6.08 -3.63
C GLN A 198 8.86 5.07 -4.77
N ARG A 199 9.89 4.20 -4.91
CA ARG A 199 9.89 3.15 -5.93
C ARG A 199 8.72 2.19 -5.77
N GLY A 200 8.49 1.66 -4.56
CA GLY A 200 7.40 0.72 -4.30
C GLY A 200 6.02 1.31 -4.61
N ARG A 201 5.86 2.65 -4.51
CA ARG A 201 4.63 3.35 -4.87
C ARG A 201 4.42 3.48 -6.38
N MET A 202 5.48 3.48 -7.18
CA MET A 202 5.39 3.53 -8.64
C MET A 202 4.83 2.24 -9.23
N VAL A 203 5.14 1.08 -8.61
CA VAL A 203 4.84 -0.25 -9.16
C VAL A 203 3.34 -0.53 -9.22
N ASN A 204 2.89 -1.05 -10.36
CA ASN A 204 1.49 -1.33 -10.72
C ASN A 204 0.60 -0.07 -10.67
N ARG A 205 1.18 1.08 -10.92
CA ARG A 205 0.48 2.35 -11.04
C ARG A 205 0.38 2.77 -12.51
N VAL A 206 -0.83 3.13 -12.93
CA VAL A 206 -1.14 3.53 -14.32
C VAL A 206 -1.94 4.84 -14.38
N MET A 207 -2.09 5.52 -13.24
CA MET A 207 -2.81 6.79 -13.14
C MET A 207 -1.97 7.83 -12.39
N GLY A 208 -2.12 9.08 -12.77
CA GLY A 208 -1.38 10.23 -12.24
C GLY A 208 -0.27 10.64 -13.18
N ASP A 209 0.82 11.23 -12.66
CA ASP A 209 1.98 11.62 -13.45
C ASP A 209 2.66 10.40 -14.08
N PRO A 210 2.71 10.27 -15.43
CA PRO A 210 3.25 9.10 -16.10
C PRO A 210 4.73 8.81 -15.79
N ALA A 211 5.52 9.82 -15.45
CA ALA A 211 6.91 9.66 -15.05
C ALA A 211 7.06 8.92 -13.71
N THR A 212 6.01 8.94 -12.87
CA THR A 212 5.96 8.28 -11.55
C THR A 212 5.12 7.01 -11.55
N CYS A 213 4.77 6.49 -12.71
CA CYS A 213 3.99 5.27 -12.88
C CYS A 213 4.85 4.18 -13.53
N LEU A 214 4.88 3.00 -12.93
CA LEU A 214 5.52 1.80 -13.47
C LEU A 214 4.45 0.69 -13.57
N PRO A 215 3.88 0.46 -14.76
CA PRO A 215 2.80 -0.52 -14.93
C PRO A 215 3.16 -1.92 -14.46
N GLU A 216 4.35 -2.41 -14.83
CA GLU A 216 4.88 -3.70 -14.41
C GLU A 216 6.37 -3.56 -14.09
N ARG A 217 6.86 -4.36 -13.14
CA ARG A 217 8.26 -4.41 -12.74
C ARG A 217 8.77 -5.84 -12.84
N HIS A 218 9.86 -6.04 -13.57
CA HIS A 218 10.51 -7.34 -13.73
C HIS A 218 11.97 -7.32 -13.27
N ASP A 219 12.60 -6.13 -13.27
CA ASP A 219 13.93 -5.91 -12.68
C ASP A 219 14.10 -4.46 -12.21
N ALA A 220 15.24 -4.17 -11.58
CA ALA A 220 15.54 -2.84 -11.07
C ALA A 220 15.70 -1.76 -12.17
N GLY A 221 16.05 -2.15 -13.40
CA GLY A 221 16.21 -1.23 -14.54
C GLY A 221 14.88 -0.70 -15.08
N ASP A 222 13.77 -1.35 -14.75
CA ASP A 222 12.45 -0.92 -15.21
C ASP A 222 12.04 0.46 -14.68
N PHE A 223 12.51 0.85 -13.50
CA PHE A 223 12.29 2.20 -12.98
C PHE A 223 12.87 3.29 -13.89
N GLU A 224 13.93 2.97 -14.63
CA GLU A 224 14.59 3.88 -15.56
C GLU A 224 14.09 3.74 -17.01
N THR A 225 13.62 2.56 -17.39
CA THR A 225 13.38 2.24 -18.80
C THR A 225 11.90 2.02 -19.15
N ARG A 226 11.03 1.68 -18.20
CA ARG A 226 9.66 1.22 -18.44
C ARG A 226 8.60 2.00 -17.65
N THR A 227 8.89 3.25 -17.26
CA THR A 227 7.83 4.13 -16.73
C THR A 227 6.73 4.32 -17.78
N LEU A 228 5.52 4.60 -17.34
CA LEU A 228 4.37 4.79 -18.23
C LEU A 228 4.64 5.85 -19.31
N GLU A 229 5.35 6.93 -18.98
CA GLU A 229 5.78 7.95 -19.94
C GLU A 229 6.61 7.34 -21.08
N LYS A 230 7.60 6.50 -20.74
CA LYS A 230 8.48 5.86 -21.71
C LYS A 230 7.77 4.81 -22.56
N LEU A 231 6.89 4.02 -21.94
CA LEU A 231 6.09 3.04 -22.65
C LEU A 231 5.13 3.70 -23.65
N VAL A 232 4.51 4.81 -23.27
CA VAL A 232 3.65 5.60 -24.18
C VAL A 232 4.47 6.18 -25.31
N ALA A 233 5.64 6.76 -25.04
CA ALA A 233 6.54 7.31 -26.06
C ALA A 233 7.05 6.24 -27.04
N ALA A 234 7.25 5.01 -26.59
CA ALA A 234 7.65 3.87 -27.42
C ALA A 234 6.47 3.20 -28.18
N GLY A 235 5.22 3.61 -27.92
CA GLY A 235 4.03 2.97 -28.49
C GLY A 235 3.71 1.58 -27.88
N GLU A 236 4.26 1.28 -26.72
CA GLU A 236 4.08 -0.01 -26.01
C GLU A 236 2.93 0.02 -25.00
N TRP A 237 2.23 1.17 -24.86
CA TRP A 237 1.11 1.36 -23.95
C TRP A 237 -0.02 2.17 -24.61
N PRO A 238 -1.32 1.84 -24.44
CA PRO A 238 -1.81 0.66 -23.70
C PRO A 238 -1.44 -0.65 -24.40
N LYS A 239 -1.24 -1.73 -23.62
CA LYS A 239 -1.04 -3.06 -24.21
C LYS A 239 -2.26 -3.39 -25.08
N ALA A 240 -2.03 -3.78 -26.33
CA ALA A 240 -3.09 -4.33 -27.18
C ALA A 240 -3.69 -5.55 -26.46
N GLY A 241 -5.00 -5.49 -26.24
CA GLY A 241 -5.75 -6.55 -25.55
C GLY A 241 -5.84 -7.84 -26.39
#